data_47cd1b1302ba7b4134d52a3bb1956f9f
#
_entry.id   47cd1b1302ba7b4134d52a3bb1956f9f
#
_cell.length_a   1.000
_cell.length_b   1.000
_cell.length_c   1.000
_cell.angle_alpha   90.00
_cell.angle_beta   90.00
_cell.angle_gamma   90.00
#
_symmetry.space_group_name_H-M   'P 1'
#
loop_
_entity.id
_entity.type
_entity.pdbx_description
1 polymer ?
#
loop_
_entity_poly.entity_id
_entity_poly.type
_entity_poly.pdbx_seq_one_letter_code
_entity_poly.pdbx_strand_id
1 'polypeptide(L)'
;SGGPGVIFLYAICAIACGFTAMCYAEFASRVPVSGSAYTYAYVSFGEIFAWIIGWALIMEYSIGNIYIAFSWSGYFTNLLETFGIHIPEWLTINYKSAHSAFQNNTAFIQSIKEYLQNKSTLVHDSPLESFLTSGEIKQGLKEGKEIPTILHNKITSLQNTEGFSAWKKAPLLGGLRIIFDLPALLINVLITYLVYRGTKESKNFSNLMVYIKLAIILLVIIV
;
A
#
# COMPACT_ATOMS: atom_id res chain seq x y z
N SER A 1 3.63 -10.12 10.90
CA SER A 1 2.83 -11.21 10.30
C SER A 1 2.39 -12.18 11.40
N GLY A 2 1.12 -12.60 11.39
CA GLY A 2 0.54 -13.48 12.42
C GLY A 2 1.02 -14.95 12.38
N GLY A 3 2.04 -15.27 11.57
CA GLY A 3 2.58 -16.64 11.44
C GLY A 3 1.49 -17.66 11.05
N PRO A 4 1.67 -18.97 11.42
CA PRO A 4 0.70 -20.01 11.07
C PRO A 4 -0.67 -19.83 11.74
N GLY A 5 -0.80 -19.00 12.78
CA GLY A 5 -2.08 -18.66 13.42
C GLY A 5 -3.06 -17.90 12.53
N VAL A 6 -2.60 -17.33 11.42
CA VAL A 6 -3.44 -16.65 10.41
C VAL A 6 -4.52 -17.60 9.84
N ILE A 7 -4.27 -18.89 9.75
CA ILE A 7 -5.22 -19.89 9.26
C ILE A 7 -6.48 -19.90 10.13
N PHE A 8 -6.32 -19.88 11.46
CA PHE A 8 -7.46 -19.85 12.39
C PHE A 8 -8.25 -18.55 12.27
N LEU A 9 -7.56 -17.42 12.06
CA LEU A 9 -8.21 -16.13 11.83
C LEU A 9 -9.10 -16.18 10.58
N TYR A 10 -8.58 -16.71 9.47
CA TYR A 10 -9.36 -16.87 8.24
C TYR A 10 -10.55 -17.81 8.43
N ALA A 11 -10.38 -18.91 9.17
CA ALA A 11 -11.49 -19.83 9.46
C ALA A 11 -12.61 -19.14 10.26
N ILE A 12 -12.27 -18.37 11.28
CA ILE A 12 -13.25 -17.61 12.08
C ILE A 12 -13.94 -16.55 11.21
N CYS A 13 -13.18 -15.80 10.41
CA CYS A 13 -13.75 -14.82 9.48
C CYS A 13 -14.67 -15.48 8.45
N ALA A 14 -14.32 -16.67 7.91
CA ALA A 14 -15.16 -17.39 6.95
C ALA A 14 -16.50 -17.81 7.57
N ILE A 15 -16.50 -18.29 8.82
CA ILE A 15 -17.74 -18.63 9.55
C ILE A 15 -18.60 -17.38 9.75
N ALA A 16 -18.01 -16.27 10.21
CA ALA A 16 -18.73 -15.01 10.39
C ALA A 16 -19.32 -14.49 9.08
N CYS A 17 -18.57 -14.55 7.98
CA CYS A 17 -19.05 -14.20 6.64
C CYS A 17 -20.19 -15.13 6.18
N GLY A 18 -20.13 -16.42 6.53
CA GLY A 18 -21.21 -17.38 6.23
C GLY A 18 -22.52 -16.99 6.90
N PHE A 19 -22.52 -16.65 8.18
CA PHE A 19 -23.72 -16.17 8.87
C PHE A 19 -24.24 -14.86 8.26
N THR A 20 -23.36 -13.93 7.96
CA THR A 20 -23.73 -12.68 7.29
C THR A 20 -24.39 -12.96 5.93
N ALA A 21 -23.81 -13.86 5.13
CA ALA A 21 -24.38 -14.24 3.83
C ALA A 21 -25.79 -14.84 3.96
N MET A 22 -26.07 -15.65 4.98
CA MET A 22 -27.41 -16.19 5.23
C MET A 22 -28.42 -15.08 5.56
N CYS A 23 -28.04 -14.11 6.39
CA CYS A 23 -28.89 -12.95 6.67
C CYS A 23 -29.20 -12.14 5.41
N TYR A 24 -28.17 -11.90 4.57
CA TYR A 24 -28.34 -11.20 3.30
C TYR A 24 -29.25 -11.98 2.33
N ALA A 25 -29.14 -13.30 2.28
CA ALA A 25 -30.00 -14.14 1.45
C ALA A 25 -31.48 -14.05 1.89
N GLU A 26 -31.74 -14.01 3.19
CA GLU A 26 -33.10 -13.83 3.72
C GLU A 26 -33.66 -12.45 3.34
N PHE A 27 -32.89 -11.37 3.52
CA PHE A 27 -33.31 -10.02 3.10
C PHE A 27 -33.54 -9.94 1.60
N ALA A 28 -32.65 -10.52 0.79
CA ALA A 28 -32.77 -10.53 -0.67
C ALA A 28 -34.04 -11.27 -1.16
N SER A 29 -34.49 -12.31 -0.44
CA SER A 29 -35.70 -13.03 -0.76
C SER A 29 -36.97 -12.21 -0.49
N ARG A 30 -36.93 -11.31 0.50
CA ARG A 30 -38.09 -10.47 0.90
C ARG A 30 -38.09 -9.11 0.19
N VAL A 31 -36.91 -8.55 -0.10
CA VAL A 31 -36.74 -7.24 -0.71
C VAL A 31 -35.82 -7.39 -1.93
N PRO A 32 -36.31 -7.83 -3.08
CA PRO A 32 -35.53 -8.13 -4.27
C PRO A 32 -35.12 -6.84 -5.03
N VAL A 33 -34.56 -5.85 -4.33
CA VAL A 33 -34.12 -4.58 -4.88
C VAL A 33 -32.60 -4.46 -4.68
N SER A 34 -31.91 -4.03 -5.73
CA SER A 34 -30.47 -3.76 -5.65
C SER A 34 -30.20 -2.52 -4.80
N GLY A 35 -29.31 -2.59 -3.86
CA GLY A 35 -28.94 -1.47 -2.97
C GLY A 35 -28.19 -1.91 -1.74
N SER A 36 -27.88 -3.22 -1.64
CA SER A 36 -27.07 -3.79 -0.57
C SER A 36 -27.60 -3.42 0.84
N ALA A 37 -26.70 -3.25 1.80
CA ALA A 37 -27.03 -2.90 3.17
C ALA A 37 -27.83 -1.59 3.30
N TYR A 38 -27.66 -0.64 2.39
CA TYR A 38 -28.45 0.59 2.36
C TYR A 38 -29.95 0.32 2.24
N THR A 39 -30.34 -0.49 1.25
CA THR A 39 -31.77 -0.80 1.02
C THR A 39 -32.36 -1.60 2.17
N TYR A 40 -31.63 -2.55 2.70
CA TYR A 40 -32.11 -3.37 3.83
C TYR A 40 -32.25 -2.54 5.11
N ALA A 41 -31.32 -1.61 5.35
CA ALA A 41 -31.43 -0.67 6.46
C ALA A 41 -32.63 0.29 6.29
N TYR A 42 -32.87 0.76 5.08
CA TYR A 42 -33.99 1.64 4.78
C TYR A 42 -35.34 0.97 5.10
N VAL A 43 -35.51 -0.27 4.67
CA VAL A 43 -36.75 -1.04 4.89
C VAL A 43 -36.92 -1.43 6.36
N SER A 44 -35.82 -1.73 7.09
CA SER A 44 -35.88 -2.24 8.46
C SER A 44 -35.89 -1.15 9.53
N PHE A 45 -35.11 -0.08 9.34
CA PHE A 45 -34.85 0.93 10.37
C PHE A 45 -35.22 2.37 9.92
N GLY A 46 -35.57 2.54 8.66
CA GLY A 46 -35.94 3.84 8.10
C GLY A 46 -34.79 4.67 7.55
N GLU A 47 -35.12 5.89 7.13
CA GLU A 47 -34.26 6.76 6.31
C GLU A 47 -32.98 7.18 7.00
N ILE A 48 -33.02 7.53 8.29
CA ILE A 48 -31.84 8.05 9.03
C ILE A 48 -30.75 6.97 9.09
N PHE A 49 -31.10 5.75 9.44
CA PHE A 49 -30.16 4.64 9.53
C PHE A 49 -29.62 4.26 8.15
N ALA A 50 -30.46 4.25 7.14
CA ALA A 50 -30.05 4.02 5.76
C ALA A 50 -29.04 5.09 5.30
N TRP A 51 -29.26 6.35 5.63
CA TRP A 51 -28.36 7.44 5.28
C TRP A 51 -26.96 7.27 5.92
N ILE A 52 -26.90 6.93 7.21
CA ILE A 52 -25.64 6.65 7.92
C ILE A 52 -24.89 5.48 7.27
N ILE A 53 -25.61 4.38 6.98
CA ILE A 53 -25.02 3.19 6.36
C ILE A 53 -24.56 3.51 4.93
N GLY A 54 -25.32 4.29 4.17
CA GLY A 54 -24.93 4.74 2.84
C GLY A 54 -23.61 5.50 2.82
N TRP A 55 -23.42 6.42 3.75
CA TRP A 55 -22.16 7.14 3.91
C TRP A 55 -21.01 6.22 4.32
N ALA A 56 -21.25 5.29 5.25
CA ALA A 56 -20.25 4.29 5.66
C ALA A 56 -19.80 3.43 4.49
N LEU A 57 -20.75 2.96 3.64
CA LEU A 57 -20.44 2.17 2.45
C LEU A 57 -19.63 2.96 1.40
N ILE A 58 -19.99 4.24 1.15
CA ILE A 58 -19.21 5.09 0.25
C ILE A 58 -17.78 5.25 0.74
N MET A 59 -17.59 5.49 2.03
CA MET A 59 -16.27 5.63 2.64
C MET A 59 -15.48 4.32 2.56
N GLU A 60 -16.09 3.18 2.89
CA GLU A 60 -15.48 1.86 2.83
C GLU A 60 -14.97 1.54 1.42
N TYR A 61 -15.83 1.67 0.41
CA TYR A 61 -15.45 1.40 -0.98
C TYR A 61 -14.42 2.38 -1.51
N SER A 62 -14.49 3.65 -1.14
CA SER A 62 -13.50 4.66 -1.56
C SER A 62 -12.12 4.35 -1.00
N ILE A 63 -12.01 4.06 0.30
CA ILE A 63 -10.75 3.71 0.96
C ILE A 63 -10.22 2.39 0.40
N GLY A 64 -11.10 1.39 0.23
CA GLY A 64 -10.74 0.10 -0.36
C GLY A 64 -10.14 0.24 -1.76
N ASN A 65 -10.77 1.03 -2.63
CA ASN A 65 -10.27 1.27 -3.99
C ASN A 65 -8.90 1.95 -3.99
N ILE A 66 -8.68 2.95 -3.14
CA ILE A 66 -7.39 3.62 -3.02
C ILE A 66 -6.31 2.62 -2.59
N TYR A 67 -6.58 1.83 -1.55
CA TYR A 67 -5.62 0.84 -1.04
C TYR A 67 -5.27 -0.23 -2.09
N ILE A 68 -6.29 -0.75 -2.78
CA ILE A 68 -6.09 -1.77 -3.82
C ILE A 68 -5.28 -1.20 -4.99
N ALA A 69 -5.56 0.04 -5.42
CA ALA A 69 -4.84 0.67 -6.52
C ALA A 69 -3.35 0.85 -6.20
N PHE A 70 -3.00 1.29 -4.98
CA PHE A 70 -1.60 1.39 -4.56
C PHE A 70 -0.92 0.04 -4.44
N SER A 71 -1.59 -0.95 -3.86
CA SER A 71 -1.04 -2.31 -3.76
C SER A 71 -0.79 -2.91 -5.15
N TRP A 72 -1.73 -2.73 -6.05
CA TRP A 72 -1.61 -3.19 -7.44
C TRP A 72 -0.46 -2.50 -8.16
N SER A 73 -0.30 -1.19 -7.98
CA SER A 73 0.80 -0.41 -8.56
C SER A 73 2.16 -0.99 -8.17
N GLY A 74 2.36 -1.31 -6.89
CA GLY A 74 3.60 -1.92 -6.42
C GLY A 74 3.90 -3.28 -7.08
N TYR A 75 2.90 -4.17 -7.16
CA TYR A 75 3.07 -5.46 -7.84
C TYR A 75 3.32 -5.31 -9.34
N PHE A 76 2.64 -4.37 -9.98
CA PHE A 76 2.80 -4.11 -11.40
C PHE A 76 4.18 -3.54 -11.72
N THR A 77 4.68 -2.63 -10.91
CA THR A 77 6.03 -2.05 -11.04
C THR A 77 7.10 -3.15 -10.90
N ASN A 78 7.00 -3.98 -9.86
CA ASN A 78 7.92 -5.11 -9.67
C ASN A 78 7.88 -6.10 -10.84
N LEU A 79 6.71 -6.36 -11.41
CA LEU A 79 6.56 -7.20 -12.58
C LEU A 79 7.29 -6.59 -13.79
N LEU A 80 7.12 -5.30 -14.05
CA LEU A 80 7.79 -4.60 -15.14
C LEU A 80 9.31 -4.60 -14.98
N GLU A 81 9.81 -4.43 -13.76
CA GLU A 81 11.25 -4.53 -13.47
C GLU A 81 11.81 -5.90 -13.81
N THR A 82 11.05 -6.96 -13.55
CA THR A 82 11.44 -8.35 -13.94
C THR A 82 11.60 -8.49 -15.45
N PHE A 83 10.85 -7.73 -16.26
CA PHE A 83 10.98 -7.66 -17.70
C PHE A 83 12.05 -6.64 -18.17
N GLY A 84 12.76 -5.99 -17.26
CA GLY A 84 13.78 -4.98 -17.59
C GLY A 84 13.20 -3.61 -17.93
N ILE A 85 11.91 -3.37 -17.68
CA ILE A 85 11.27 -2.07 -17.90
C ILE A 85 11.28 -1.29 -16.57
N HIS A 86 12.06 -0.23 -16.52
CA HIS A 86 12.18 0.61 -15.33
C HIS A 86 11.30 1.86 -15.46
N ILE A 87 10.28 1.97 -14.61
CA ILE A 87 9.50 3.20 -14.48
C ILE A 87 10.26 4.14 -13.52
N PRO A 88 10.38 5.44 -13.82
CA PRO A 88 10.98 6.39 -12.90
C PRO A 88 10.27 6.40 -11.54
N GLU A 89 11.02 6.35 -10.44
CA GLU A 89 10.51 6.24 -9.06
C GLU A 89 9.52 7.36 -8.67
N TRP A 90 9.63 8.56 -9.27
CA TRP A 90 8.69 9.66 -9.04
C TRP A 90 7.31 9.46 -9.69
N LEU A 91 7.16 8.42 -10.56
CA LEU A 91 5.89 7.99 -11.15
C LEU A 91 5.31 6.72 -10.48
N THR A 92 5.93 6.20 -9.44
CA THR A 92 5.50 4.96 -8.76
C THR A 92 5.25 5.15 -7.29
N ILE A 93 5.44 6.36 -6.77
CA ILE A 93 5.28 6.70 -5.36
C ILE A 93 4.32 7.89 -5.18
N ASN A 94 3.58 7.92 -4.08
CA ASN A 94 2.77 9.07 -3.76
C ASN A 94 3.59 10.23 -3.17
N TYR A 95 3.11 11.46 -3.38
CA TYR A 95 3.78 12.70 -2.95
C TYR A 95 4.11 12.70 -1.45
N LYS A 96 3.16 12.30 -0.60
CA LYS A 96 3.32 12.33 0.86
C LYS A 96 4.43 11.38 1.31
N SER A 97 4.48 10.17 0.76
CA SER A 97 5.51 9.18 1.09
C SER A 97 6.89 9.64 0.63
N ALA A 98 7.02 10.18 -0.59
CA ALA A 98 8.26 10.71 -1.10
C ALA A 98 8.77 11.90 -0.26
N HIS A 99 7.87 12.83 0.08
CA HIS A 99 8.20 14.00 0.91
C HIS A 99 8.63 13.60 2.33
N SER A 100 7.87 12.72 2.98
CA SER A 100 8.21 12.23 4.32
C SER A 100 9.53 11.46 4.34
N ALA A 101 9.76 10.58 3.35
CA ALA A 101 11.03 9.86 3.21
C ALA A 101 12.20 10.84 3.00
N PHE A 102 12.02 11.86 2.17
CA PHE A 102 13.05 12.87 1.96
C PHE A 102 13.35 13.66 3.23
N GLN A 103 12.35 14.14 3.96
CA GLN A 103 12.55 14.88 5.20
C GLN A 103 13.23 14.03 6.28
N ASN A 104 12.71 12.82 6.54
CA ASN A 104 13.24 11.93 7.57
C ASN A 104 14.68 11.51 7.26
N ASN A 105 14.95 11.11 6.01
CA ASN A 105 16.30 10.71 5.62
C ASN A 105 17.27 11.89 5.61
N THR A 106 16.83 13.08 5.21
CA THR A 106 17.68 14.29 5.26
C THR A 106 18.06 14.63 6.69
N ALA A 107 17.10 14.64 7.61
CA ALA A 107 17.36 14.91 9.04
C ALA A 107 18.33 13.87 9.62
N PHE A 108 18.13 12.59 9.30
CA PHE A 108 19.02 11.53 9.78
C PHE A 108 20.42 11.59 9.15
N ILE A 109 20.52 11.85 7.86
CA ILE A 109 21.81 12.06 7.19
C ILE A 109 22.56 13.24 7.79
N GLN A 110 21.85 14.32 8.12
CA GLN A 110 22.46 15.49 8.77
C GLN A 110 23.01 15.16 10.15
N SER A 111 22.26 14.43 10.99
CA SER A 111 22.74 13.99 12.30
C SER A 111 23.97 13.08 12.22
N ILE A 112 24.02 12.18 11.21
CA ILE A 112 25.22 11.36 10.97
C ILE A 112 26.42 12.24 10.58
N LYS A 113 26.25 13.22 9.71
CA LYS A 113 27.33 14.12 9.29
C LYS A 113 27.86 14.95 10.44
N GLU A 114 26.99 15.50 11.28
CA GLU A 114 27.39 16.26 12.48
C GLU A 114 28.17 15.38 13.47
N TYR A 115 27.74 14.13 13.67
CA TYR A 115 28.47 13.16 14.50
C TYR A 115 29.87 12.87 13.93
N LEU A 116 29.99 12.68 12.62
CA LEU A 116 31.29 12.42 11.97
C LEU A 116 32.24 13.62 12.05
N GLN A 117 31.71 14.85 12.07
CA GLN A 117 32.50 16.06 12.17
C GLN A 117 32.96 16.36 13.62
N ASN A 118 32.06 16.26 14.59
CA ASN A 118 32.28 16.77 15.95
C ASN A 118 32.48 15.72 17.04
N LYS A 119 32.42 14.41 16.71
CA LYS A 119 32.65 13.26 17.63
C LYS A 119 31.99 13.30 19.05
N SER A 120 31.39 14.43 19.47
CA SER A 120 31.01 14.69 20.86
C SER A 120 29.56 15.13 21.15
N THR A 121 28.73 15.33 20.13
CA THR A 121 27.33 15.73 20.34
C THR A 121 26.36 14.62 19.94
N LEU A 122 26.29 13.59 20.78
CA LEU A 122 25.08 12.73 20.79
C LEU A 122 23.95 13.57 21.43
N VAL A 123 23.04 14.05 20.60
CA VAL A 123 21.79 14.60 21.09
C VAL A 123 20.99 13.44 21.66
N HIS A 124 20.80 13.41 22.97
CA HIS A 124 19.97 12.42 23.67
C HIS A 124 18.62 12.33 22.96
N ASP A 125 18.09 11.11 22.75
CA ASP A 125 16.85 10.83 22.03
C ASP A 125 16.88 11.06 20.50
N SER A 126 18.03 11.05 19.87
CA SER A 126 18.12 11.18 18.41
C SER A 126 17.97 9.81 17.71
N PRO A 127 17.39 9.77 16.47
CA PRO A 127 17.38 8.54 15.66
C PRO A 127 18.76 7.93 15.46
N LEU A 128 19.82 8.75 15.56
CA LEU A 128 21.21 8.31 15.47
C LEU A 128 21.64 7.47 16.68
N GLU A 129 21.20 7.82 17.89
CA GLU A 129 21.53 7.06 19.09
C GLU A 129 20.94 5.64 19.02
N SER A 130 19.69 5.54 18.61
CA SER A 130 19.05 4.24 18.42
C SER A 130 19.73 3.41 17.34
N PHE A 131 20.23 4.04 16.29
CA PHE A 131 21.01 3.39 15.24
C PHE A 131 22.37 2.92 15.73
N LEU A 132 23.12 3.74 16.48
CA LEU A 132 24.43 3.40 17.03
C LEU A 132 24.37 2.23 18.02
N THR A 133 23.25 2.06 18.72
CA THR A 133 23.01 0.91 19.62
C THR A 133 22.42 -0.32 18.89
N SER A 134 22.06 -0.18 17.61
CA SER A 134 21.41 -1.22 16.81
C SER A 134 22.31 -2.43 16.51
N GLY A 135 21.65 -3.52 16.10
CA GLY A 135 22.33 -4.72 15.64
C GLY A 135 23.19 -4.51 14.39
N GLU A 136 22.85 -3.55 13.53
CA GLU A 136 23.59 -3.23 12.30
C GLU A 136 25.04 -2.76 12.61
N ILE A 137 25.21 -1.90 13.59
CA ILE A 137 26.54 -1.44 14.04
C ILE A 137 27.31 -2.61 14.66
N LYS A 138 26.67 -3.39 15.55
CA LYS A 138 27.30 -4.55 16.20
C LYS A 138 27.76 -5.60 15.18
N GLN A 139 26.98 -5.81 14.14
CA GLN A 139 27.31 -6.73 13.05
C GLN A 139 28.46 -6.20 12.20
N GLY A 140 28.43 -4.92 11.80
CA GLY A 140 29.50 -4.30 11.04
C GLY A 140 30.84 -4.31 11.77
N LEU A 141 30.84 -4.10 13.10
CA LEU A 141 32.04 -4.19 13.93
C LEU A 141 32.59 -5.62 14.00
N LYS A 142 31.71 -6.65 14.05
CA LYS A 142 32.13 -8.06 13.96
C LYS A 142 32.76 -8.40 12.62
N GLU A 143 32.34 -7.75 11.54
CA GLU A 143 32.91 -7.86 10.20
C GLU A 143 34.21 -7.05 10.01
N GLY A 144 34.72 -6.42 11.05
CA GLY A 144 35.97 -5.65 11.02
C GLY A 144 35.84 -4.26 10.35
N LYS A 145 34.61 -3.75 10.17
CA LYS A 145 34.38 -2.43 9.60
C LYS A 145 34.45 -1.34 10.66
N GLU A 146 35.07 -0.23 10.34
CA GLU A 146 35.11 0.95 11.24
C GLU A 146 33.76 1.68 11.25
N ILE A 147 33.40 2.29 12.39
CA ILE A 147 32.15 3.05 12.56
C ILE A 147 31.95 4.11 11.47
N PRO A 148 32.93 4.93 11.07
CA PRO A 148 32.77 5.90 9.99
C PRO A 148 32.36 5.24 8.66
N THR A 149 32.93 4.08 8.34
CA THR A 149 32.60 3.32 7.11
C THR A 149 31.16 2.82 7.14
N ILE A 150 30.69 2.30 8.29
CA ILE A 150 29.33 1.85 8.46
C ILE A 150 28.34 3.02 8.31
N LEU A 151 28.64 4.17 8.89
CA LEU A 151 27.83 5.38 8.78
C LEU A 151 27.79 5.93 7.35
N HIS A 152 28.90 5.93 6.61
CA HIS A 152 28.91 6.31 5.19
C HIS A 152 28.07 5.39 4.34
N ASN A 153 28.15 4.08 4.56
CA ASN A 153 27.30 3.11 3.88
C ASN A 153 25.81 3.34 4.19
N LYS A 154 25.48 3.70 5.43
CA LYS A 154 24.10 4.04 5.83
C LYS A 154 23.62 5.32 5.12
N ILE A 155 24.43 6.36 5.03
CA ILE A 155 24.10 7.57 4.25
C ILE A 155 23.77 7.18 2.80
N THR A 156 24.62 6.39 2.16
CA THR A 156 24.42 5.95 0.77
C THR A 156 23.11 5.13 0.62
N SER A 157 22.84 4.22 1.55
CA SER A 157 21.60 3.43 1.54
C SER A 157 20.35 4.30 1.69
N LEU A 158 20.40 5.30 2.58
CA LEU A 158 19.29 6.24 2.79
C LEU A 158 19.04 7.13 1.56
N GLN A 159 20.10 7.54 0.87
CA GLN A 159 19.99 8.31 -0.37
C GLN A 159 19.43 7.50 -1.55
N ASN A 160 19.61 6.19 -1.51
CA ASN A 160 19.10 5.25 -2.53
C ASN A 160 17.71 4.69 -2.20
N THR A 161 17.09 5.10 -1.10
CA THR A 161 15.69 4.72 -0.83
C THR A 161 14.75 5.34 -1.88
N GLU A 162 13.78 4.57 -2.35
CA GLU A 162 12.85 4.98 -3.41
C GLU A 162 12.22 6.36 -3.16
N GLY A 163 11.75 6.62 -1.95
CA GLY A 163 11.14 7.91 -1.63
C GLY A 163 12.10 9.10 -1.67
N PHE A 164 13.35 8.92 -1.24
CA PHE A 164 14.36 9.97 -1.26
C PHE A 164 14.84 10.27 -2.69
N SER A 165 15.11 9.24 -3.46
CA SER A 165 15.54 9.35 -4.85
C SER A 165 14.43 9.87 -5.75
N ALA A 166 13.18 9.44 -5.54
CA ALA A 166 12.00 9.95 -6.23
C ALA A 166 11.83 11.45 -6.01
N TRP A 167 11.94 11.92 -4.75
CA TRP A 167 11.86 13.34 -4.44
C TRP A 167 12.95 14.16 -5.13
N LYS A 168 14.17 13.65 -5.14
CA LYS A 168 15.33 14.36 -5.69
C LYS A 168 15.31 14.42 -7.23
N LYS A 169 14.86 13.32 -7.87
CA LYS A 169 14.82 13.18 -9.35
C LYS A 169 13.54 13.74 -9.98
N ALA A 170 12.49 14.03 -9.17
CA ALA A 170 11.23 14.52 -9.67
C ALA A 170 11.37 15.87 -10.40
N PRO A 171 10.73 16.03 -11.58
CA PRO A 171 10.76 17.28 -12.32
C PRO A 171 10.04 18.40 -11.56
N LEU A 172 10.55 19.61 -11.67
CA LEU A 172 9.99 20.84 -11.11
C LEU A 172 9.23 21.59 -12.20
N LEU A 173 7.94 21.76 -12.01
CA LEU A 173 7.10 22.59 -12.88
C LEU A 173 6.50 23.74 -12.05
N GLY A 174 6.87 24.97 -12.34
CA GLY A 174 6.34 26.14 -11.64
C GLY A 174 6.56 26.15 -10.12
N GLY A 175 7.63 25.53 -9.62
CA GLY A 175 7.93 25.45 -8.19
C GLY A 175 7.30 24.24 -7.46
N LEU A 176 6.43 23.49 -8.12
CA LEU A 176 5.85 22.25 -7.62
C LEU A 176 6.60 21.02 -8.16
N ARG A 177 6.89 20.05 -7.30
CA ARG A 177 7.44 18.76 -7.73
C ARG A 177 6.31 17.86 -8.22
N ILE A 178 6.48 17.29 -9.41
CA ILE A 178 5.51 16.35 -9.98
C ILE A 178 5.88 14.96 -9.49
N ILE A 179 5.11 14.47 -8.53
CA ILE A 179 5.23 13.11 -7.98
C ILE A 179 3.82 12.55 -7.89
N PHE A 180 3.56 11.45 -8.56
CA PHE A 180 2.28 10.76 -8.50
C PHE A 180 2.45 9.30 -8.92
N ASP A 181 1.58 8.44 -8.44
CA ASP A 181 1.56 7.03 -8.78
C ASP A 181 0.80 6.82 -10.10
N LEU A 182 1.54 6.79 -11.21
CA LEU A 182 0.99 6.63 -12.56
C LEU A 182 0.30 5.27 -12.76
N PRO A 183 0.88 4.13 -12.38
CA PRO A 183 0.21 2.83 -12.49
C PRO A 183 -1.09 2.77 -11.70
N ALA A 184 -1.14 3.30 -10.47
CA ALA A 184 -2.37 3.36 -9.67
C ALA A 184 -3.45 4.22 -10.32
N LEU A 185 -3.07 5.34 -10.93
CA LEU A 185 -4.00 6.19 -11.66
C LEU A 185 -4.54 5.48 -12.92
N LEU A 186 -3.65 4.85 -13.69
CA LEU A 186 -4.03 4.15 -14.91
C LEU A 186 -5.02 3.02 -14.65
N ILE A 187 -4.78 2.19 -13.63
CA ILE A 187 -5.71 1.09 -13.30
C ILE A 187 -7.08 1.62 -12.88
N ASN A 188 -7.12 2.71 -12.10
CA ASN A 188 -8.40 3.33 -11.71
C ASN A 188 -9.17 3.86 -12.91
N VAL A 189 -8.49 4.56 -13.84
CA VAL A 189 -9.10 5.06 -15.07
C VAL A 189 -9.61 3.91 -15.93
N LEU A 190 -8.82 2.86 -16.08
CA LEU A 190 -9.18 1.68 -16.87
C LEU A 190 -10.42 0.98 -16.30
N ILE A 191 -10.45 0.74 -14.99
CA ILE A 191 -11.60 0.12 -14.33
C ILE A 191 -12.84 1.01 -14.42
N THR A 192 -12.68 2.32 -14.20
CA THR A 192 -13.77 3.28 -14.33
C THR A 192 -14.35 3.28 -15.75
N TYR A 193 -13.48 3.23 -16.77
CA TYR A 193 -13.92 3.12 -18.15
C TYR A 193 -14.66 1.81 -18.45
N LEU A 194 -14.18 0.67 -17.92
CA LEU A 194 -14.84 -0.62 -18.05
C LEU A 194 -16.24 -0.63 -17.41
N VAL A 195 -16.35 -0.04 -16.22
CA VAL A 195 -17.65 0.08 -15.52
C VAL A 195 -18.58 1.02 -16.28
N TYR A 196 -18.07 2.11 -16.84
CA TYR A 196 -18.85 3.04 -17.67
C TYR A 196 -19.42 2.38 -18.94
N ARG A 197 -18.62 1.47 -19.59
CA ARG A 197 -19.08 0.72 -20.78
C ARG A 197 -20.26 -0.21 -20.52
N GLY A 198 -20.51 -0.55 -19.26
CA GLY A 198 -21.71 -1.26 -18.85
C GLY A 198 -21.47 -2.57 -18.11
N THR A 199 -22.49 -3.00 -17.40
CA THR A 199 -22.46 -4.15 -16.48
C THR A 199 -22.18 -5.50 -17.13
N LYS A 200 -22.54 -5.69 -18.42
CA LYS A 200 -22.30 -6.96 -19.13
C LYS A 200 -20.79 -7.18 -19.40
N GLU A 201 -20.11 -6.15 -19.88
CA GLU A 201 -18.65 -6.23 -20.18
C GLU A 201 -17.85 -6.33 -18.89
N SER A 202 -18.22 -5.55 -17.87
CA SER A 202 -17.63 -5.59 -16.53
C SER A 202 -17.77 -6.97 -15.88
N LYS A 203 -18.93 -7.62 -16.00
CA LYS A 203 -19.16 -8.98 -15.49
C LYS A 203 -18.27 -10.01 -16.19
N ASN A 204 -18.14 -9.96 -17.51
CA ASN A 204 -17.32 -10.89 -18.26
C ASN A 204 -15.84 -10.74 -17.91
N PHE A 205 -15.36 -9.49 -17.77
CA PHE A 205 -14.01 -9.20 -17.36
C PHE A 205 -13.73 -9.68 -15.92
N SER A 206 -14.66 -9.44 -14.99
CA SER A 206 -14.57 -9.93 -13.62
C SER A 206 -14.51 -11.45 -13.55
N ASN A 207 -15.37 -12.15 -14.30
CA ASN A 207 -15.36 -13.60 -14.35
C ASN A 207 -14.04 -14.14 -14.92
N LEU A 208 -13.50 -13.52 -15.98
CA LEU A 208 -12.20 -13.89 -16.55
C LEU A 208 -11.09 -13.77 -15.52
N MET A 209 -11.06 -12.67 -14.75
CA MET A 209 -10.07 -12.46 -13.69
C MET A 209 -10.18 -13.51 -12.57
N VAL A 210 -11.40 -13.93 -12.20
CA VAL A 210 -11.61 -15.00 -11.24
C VAL A 210 -11.07 -16.33 -11.76
N TYR A 211 -11.31 -16.67 -13.02
CA TYR A 211 -10.77 -17.92 -13.61
C TYR A 211 -9.25 -17.90 -13.66
N ILE A 212 -8.64 -16.79 -14.05
CA ILE A 212 -7.18 -16.65 -14.06
C ILE A 212 -6.62 -16.81 -12.63
N LYS A 213 -7.25 -16.19 -11.64
CA LYS A 213 -6.84 -16.31 -10.24
C LYS A 213 -6.91 -17.77 -9.75
N LEU A 214 -8.00 -18.46 -10.06
CA LEU A 214 -8.16 -19.88 -9.68
C LEU A 214 -7.13 -20.77 -10.39
N ALA A 215 -6.86 -20.52 -11.66
CA ALA A 215 -5.85 -21.26 -12.42
C ALA A 215 -4.43 -21.06 -11.83
N ILE A 216 -4.07 -19.83 -11.45
CA ILE A 216 -2.78 -19.54 -10.82
C ILE A 216 -2.68 -20.24 -9.45
N ILE A 217 -3.73 -20.18 -8.62
CA ILE A 217 -3.74 -20.86 -7.31
C ILE A 217 -3.57 -22.37 -7.48
N LEU A 218 -4.28 -22.96 -8.45
CA LEU A 218 -4.20 -24.39 -8.73
C LEU A 218 -2.79 -24.78 -9.23
N LEU A 219 -2.20 -23.96 -10.09
CA LEU A 219 -0.82 -24.15 -10.56
C LEU A 219 0.18 -24.14 -9.39
N VAL A 220 0.06 -23.17 -8.47
CA VAL A 220 0.93 -23.06 -7.28
C VAL A 220 0.77 -24.24 -6.33
N ILE A 221 -0.42 -24.86 -6.26
CA ILE A 221 -0.66 -26.04 -5.41
C ILE A 221 -0.06 -27.29 -6.03
N ILE A 222 -0.01 -27.39 -7.37
CA ILE A 222 0.48 -28.57 -8.09
C ILE A 222 2.01 -28.59 -8.22
N VAL A 223 2.64 -27.39 -8.27
CA VAL A 223 4.11 -27.22 -8.32
C VAL A 223 4.73 -27.26 -6.93
#